data_b5ebc5b011328a2afb0a11db2224653d
#
_entry.id   b5ebc5b011328a2afb0a11db2224653d
#
_cell.length_a   1.000
_cell.length_b   1.000
_cell.length_c   1.000
_cell.angle_alpha   90.00
_cell.angle_beta   90.00
_cell.angle_gamma   90.00
#
_symmetry.space_group_name_H-M   'P 1'
#
loop_
_entity.id
_entity.type
_entity.pdbx_description
1 polymer ?
#
loop_
_entity_poly.entity_id
_entity_poly.type
_entity_poly.pdbx_seq_one_letter_code
_entity_poly.pdbx_strand_id
1 'polypeptide(L)'
;MIYSTLLTLSIWLSVLASGTYAGDQAPLAKPTPGLKLVAFVKESHGTRKALAQEWDTVRSKTKVPLEWVADCPNDSRCPSPPPETIPEIQLYRGPEHVAVYAGPQTADEILRFIDRAKRSSQIPARVGPEEAERFKDVDDFVCIAHLQPSETSLREAFEDVAKKYWTEYTFGVVDTQAADSKVVCRKRDDASTHTSSSPDGLEAWLIEASRPLITDLSRATHERLLKRGWPMVYIFHPSAATRASIRAQLSSFAKSQYASLTSVTVDPAYFPDLPGKLGLDPARDGYPAGAVHQLSNGRVYRYPKDRGFTPKELQGWGLDVWQGRVKPWTPPGQEEPKEEKAGGANVRIVGSSNLKVKNIPGLKIKIGGRERDEL
;
A
#
# COMPACT_ATOMS: atom_id res chain seq x y z
N MET A 1 50.87 -78.91 13.22
CA MET A 1 49.40 -78.73 13.12
C MET A 1 49.14 -77.21 13.13
N ILE A 2 48.76 -76.74 11.98
CA ILE A 2 48.71 -75.29 11.70
C ILE A 2 47.21 -74.98 11.55
N TYR A 3 46.65 -74.10 12.38
CA TYR A 3 45.33 -73.57 12.19
C TYR A 3 45.44 -72.10 11.78
N SER A 4 45.03 -71.88 10.56
CA SER A 4 44.93 -70.55 9.94
C SER A 4 43.57 -69.92 10.34
N THR A 5 43.56 -68.78 10.99
CA THR A 5 42.40 -67.97 11.29
C THR A 5 42.29 -66.84 10.26
N LEU A 6 41.30 -66.90 9.41
CA LEU A 6 40.87 -65.86 8.48
C LEU A 6 40.17 -64.74 9.26
N LEU A 7 40.79 -63.51 9.24
CA LEU A 7 40.13 -62.30 9.68
C LEU A 7 39.32 -61.73 8.52
N THR A 8 37.99 -61.73 8.66
CA THR A 8 37.08 -61.06 7.76
C THR A 8 36.93 -59.58 8.20
N LEU A 9 37.48 -58.67 7.39
CA LEU A 9 37.34 -57.24 7.56
C LEU A 9 35.98 -56.82 7.02
N SER A 10 35.02 -56.47 7.91
CA SER A 10 33.74 -55.87 7.55
C SER A 10 33.92 -54.35 7.34
N ILE A 11 33.93 -53.93 6.09
CA ILE A 11 33.92 -52.53 5.72
C ILE A 11 32.49 -52.01 5.87
N TRP A 12 32.26 -51.17 6.87
CA TRP A 12 31.00 -50.43 7.01
C TRP A 12 31.08 -49.23 6.04
N LEU A 13 30.30 -49.29 4.94
CA LEU A 13 30.08 -48.19 4.06
C LEU A 13 29.05 -47.27 4.71
N SER A 14 29.52 -46.15 5.32
CA SER A 14 28.64 -45.09 5.78
C SER A 14 28.11 -44.31 4.57
N VAL A 15 26.90 -44.62 4.15
CA VAL A 15 26.17 -43.79 3.17
C VAL A 15 25.78 -42.50 3.86
N LEU A 16 26.52 -41.45 3.59
CA LEU A 16 26.12 -40.04 3.87
C LEU A 16 24.95 -39.74 2.93
N ALA A 17 23.74 -39.86 3.42
CA ALA A 17 22.56 -39.33 2.78
C ALA A 17 22.67 -37.82 2.84
N SER A 18 23.13 -37.24 1.75
CA SER A 18 23.01 -35.79 1.48
C SER A 18 21.54 -35.47 1.33
N GLY A 19 20.88 -35.11 2.43
CA GLY A 19 19.54 -34.56 2.41
C GLY A 19 19.57 -33.24 1.66
N THR A 20 19.30 -33.27 0.35
CA THR A 20 18.90 -32.07 -0.36
C THR A 20 17.60 -31.60 0.26
N TYR A 21 17.66 -30.51 1.03
CA TYR A 21 16.50 -29.72 1.36
C TYR A 21 15.91 -29.21 0.05
N ALA A 22 15.03 -29.99 -0.54
CA ALA A 22 14.06 -29.47 -1.51
C ALA A 22 13.15 -28.54 -0.70
N GLY A 23 13.44 -27.25 -0.76
CA GLY A 23 12.50 -26.23 -0.32
C GLY A 23 11.19 -26.51 -1.04
N ASP A 24 10.19 -26.91 -0.26
CA ASP A 24 8.82 -27.15 -0.72
C ASP A 24 8.29 -25.80 -1.21
N GLN A 25 8.57 -25.49 -2.49
CA GLN A 25 7.91 -24.39 -3.16
C GLN A 25 6.44 -24.78 -3.21
N ALA A 26 5.61 -24.01 -2.49
CA ALA A 26 4.17 -24.11 -2.59
C ALA A 26 3.79 -24.29 -4.06
N PRO A 27 2.90 -25.24 -4.41
CA PRO A 27 2.60 -25.58 -5.79
C PRO A 27 2.21 -24.30 -6.52
N LEU A 28 3.04 -23.90 -7.50
CA LEU A 28 2.75 -22.79 -8.40
C LEU A 28 1.35 -23.02 -8.95
N ALA A 29 0.41 -22.16 -8.57
CA ALA A 29 -0.97 -22.24 -9.01
C ALA A 29 -0.96 -22.51 -10.51
N LYS A 30 -1.63 -23.59 -10.95
CA LYS A 30 -1.71 -23.96 -12.36
C LYS A 30 -2.14 -22.72 -13.15
N PRO A 31 -1.50 -22.38 -14.27
CA PRO A 31 -1.87 -21.19 -15.04
C PRO A 31 -3.35 -21.28 -15.36
N THR A 32 -4.13 -20.30 -14.93
CA THR A 32 -5.56 -20.22 -15.23
C THR A 32 -5.68 -20.06 -16.75
N PRO A 33 -6.28 -21.04 -17.46
CA PRO A 33 -6.37 -20.97 -18.91
C PRO A 33 -7.04 -19.68 -19.34
N GLY A 34 -6.39 -18.94 -20.25
CA GLY A 34 -6.96 -17.76 -20.88
C GLY A 34 -6.80 -16.43 -20.13
N LEU A 35 -6.04 -16.37 -19.03
CA LEU A 35 -5.75 -15.08 -18.38
C LEU A 35 -4.73 -14.30 -19.19
N LYS A 36 -5.00 -13.00 -19.46
CA LYS A 36 -4.14 -12.11 -20.25
C LYS A 36 -4.20 -10.69 -19.68
N LEU A 37 -3.08 -9.97 -19.63
CA LEU A 37 -3.00 -8.55 -19.34
C LEU A 37 -2.74 -7.74 -20.60
N VAL A 38 -3.44 -6.62 -20.74
CA VAL A 38 -3.26 -5.68 -21.87
C VAL A 38 -2.97 -4.29 -21.31
N ALA A 39 -1.85 -3.69 -21.71
CA ALA A 39 -1.54 -2.29 -21.42
C ALA A 39 -1.90 -1.42 -22.62
N PHE A 40 -2.81 -0.47 -22.42
CA PHE A 40 -3.18 0.56 -23.38
C PHE A 40 -2.38 1.81 -23.10
N VAL A 41 -1.61 2.29 -24.10
CA VAL A 41 -0.70 3.42 -23.95
C VAL A 41 -0.83 4.39 -25.12
N LYS A 42 -0.38 5.63 -24.92
CA LYS A 42 -0.31 6.64 -25.97
C LYS A 42 1.16 6.98 -26.24
N GLU A 43 1.55 7.02 -27.50
CA GLU A 43 2.97 7.19 -27.88
C GLU A 43 3.63 8.47 -27.35
N SER A 44 2.87 9.55 -27.22
CA SER A 44 3.36 10.86 -26.84
C SER A 44 3.52 11.10 -25.34
N HIS A 45 3.25 10.10 -24.48
CA HIS A 45 3.26 10.29 -23.02
C HIS A 45 4.55 9.82 -22.36
N GLY A 46 5.14 10.65 -21.49
CA GLY A 46 6.29 10.29 -20.63
C GLY A 46 6.03 9.05 -19.76
N THR A 47 4.77 8.79 -19.40
CA THR A 47 4.31 7.60 -18.68
C THR A 47 4.56 6.30 -19.44
N ARG A 48 4.60 6.32 -20.79
CA ARG A 48 4.93 5.14 -21.61
C ARG A 48 6.32 4.60 -21.25
N LYS A 49 7.32 5.48 -21.16
CA LYS A 49 8.71 5.05 -20.86
C LYS A 49 8.82 4.45 -19.46
N ALA A 50 8.17 5.05 -18.48
CA ALA A 50 8.14 4.54 -17.10
C ALA A 50 7.47 3.16 -17.03
N LEU A 51 6.28 3.02 -17.63
CA LEU A 51 5.58 1.73 -17.66
C LEU A 51 6.32 0.68 -18.47
N ALA A 52 6.99 1.02 -19.57
CA ALA A 52 7.69 0.04 -20.42
C ALA A 52 8.77 -0.72 -19.65
N GLN A 53 9.55 -0.02 -18.83
CA GLN A 53 10.59 -0.64 -18.01
C GLN A 53 9.98 -1.60 -16.96
N GLU A 54 8.91 -1.19 -16.29
CA GLU A 54 8.19 -2.02 -15.33
C GLU A 54 7.51 -3.22 -16.03
N TRP A 55 6.94 -3.00 -17.22
CA TRP A 55 6.29 -4.04 -18.01
C TRP A 55 7.24 -5.13 -18.48
N ASP A 56 8.45 -4.78 -18.88
CA ASP A 56 9.48 -5.74 -19.24
C ASP A 56 9.93 -6.57 -18.01
N THR A 57 9.98 -5.94 -16.86
CA THR A 57 10.23 -6.65 -15.59
C THR A 57 9.11 -7.63 -15.27
N VAL A 58 7.85 -7.23 -15.44
CA VAL A 58 6.68 -8.13 -15.27
C VAL A 58 6.78 -9.30 -16.25
N ARG A 59 7.08 -9.03 -17.54
CA ARG A 59 7.21 -10.06 -18.56
C ARG A 59 8.24 -11.11 -18.21
N SER A 60 9.35 -10.71 -17.62
CA SER A 60 10.41 -11.64 -17.20
C SER A 60 10.02 -12.55 -16.05
N LYS A 61 9.03 -12.15 -15.23
CA LYS A 61 8.65 -12.83 -13.98
C LYS A 61 7.32 -13.59 -14.05
N THR A 62 6.52 -13.40 -15.11
CA THR A 62 5.22 -14.09 -15.24
C THR A 62 5.10 -14.90 -16.53
N LYS A 63 4.29 -15.97 -16.48
CA LYS A 63 3.88 -16.75 -17.65
C LYS A 63 2.53 -16.29 -18.22
N VAL A 64 1.87 -15.32 -17.58
CA VAL A 64 0.63 -14.74 -18.10
C VAL A 64 0.97 -13.93 -19.35
N PRO A 65 0.25 -14.14 -20.47
CA PRO A 65 0.44 -13.35 -21.69
C PRO A 65 0.25 -11.85 -21.42
N LEU A 66 1.22 -11.06 -21.87
CA LEU A 66 1.23 -9.61 -21.75
C LEU A 66 1.18 -9.00 -23.16
N GLU A 67 0.16 -8.19 -23.41
CA GLU A 67 0.01 -7.43 -24.63
C GLU A 67 0.26 -5.94 -24.39
N TRP A 68 0.78 -5.28 -25.42
CA TRP A 68 1.01 -3.85 -25.42
C TRP A 68 0.30 -3.25 -26.62
N VAL A 69 -0.66 -2.36 -26.39
CA VAL A 69 -1.41 -1.65 -27.42
C VAL A 69 -0.98 -0.19 -27.39
N ALA A 70 -0.18 0.18 -28.38
CA ALA A 70 0.26 1.56 -28.56
C ALA A 70 -0.78 2.35 -29.35
N ASP A 71 -0.78 3.67 -29.14
CA ASP A 71 -1.58 4.63 -29.89
C ASP A 71 -3.10 4.41 -29.83
N CYS A 72 -3.60 4.01 -28.69
CA CYS A 72 -5.03 4.05 -28.42
C CYS A 72 -5.54 5.52 -28.44
N PRO A 73 -6.63 5.86 -29.18
CA PRO A 73 -7.66 4.97 -29.71
C PRO A 73 -7.47 4.52 -31.17
N ASN A 74 -6.36 4.83 -31.85
CA ASN A 74 -6.20 4.55 -33.29
C ASN A 74 -5.92 3.08 -33.60
N ASP A 75 -5.48 2.29 -32.62
CA ASP A 75 -5.26 0.85 -32.79
C ASP A 75 -6.60 0.09 -32.73
N SER A 76 -6.84 -0.82 -33.70
CA SER A 76 -8.06 -1.63 -33.77
C SER A 76 -8.30 -2.55 -32.56
N ARG A 77 -7.26 -2.78 -31.76
CA ARG A 77 -7.34 -3.57 -30.52
C ARG A 77 -7.82 -2.74 -29.32
N CYS A 78 -7.99 -1.42 -29.48
CA CYS A 78 -8.53 -0.58 -28.41
C CYS A 78 -9.98 -0.90 -28.17
N PRO A 79 -10.43 -0.92 -26.90
CA PRO A 79 -11.84 -1.08 -26.58
C PRO A 79 -12.64 0.13 -27.06
N SER A 80 -13.95 -0.08 -27.25
CA SER A 80 -14.89 0.99 -27.56
C SER A 80 -15.93 1.06 -26.42
N PRO A 81 -16.00 2.16 -25.67
CA PRO A 81 -15.18 3.37 -25.77
C PRO A 81 -13.71 3.15 -25.35
N PRO A 82 -12.79 4.00 -25.85
CA PRO A 82 -11.39 3.91 -25.45
C PRO A 82 -11.20 4.24 -23.97
N PRO A 83 -10.11 3.78 -23.33
CA PRO A 83 -9.80 4.09 -21.94
C PRO A 83 -9.79 5.61 -21.66
N GLU A 84 -10.46 6.04 -20.63
CA GLU A 84 -10.51 7.46 -20.23
C GLU A 84 -9.14 7.97 -19.76
N THR A 85 -8.36 7.07 -19.16
CA THR A 85 -7.03 7.38 -18.63
C THR A 85 -5.99 6.46 -19.24
N ILE A 86 -4.95 7.04 -19.81
CA ILE A 86 -3.82 6.32 -20.41
C ILE A 86 -2.54 6.71 -19.66
N PRO A 87 -1.67 5.75 -19.28
CA PRO A 87 -1.76 4.30 -19.52
C PRO A 87 -2.79 3.61 -18.65
N GLU A 88 -3.48 2.62 -19.21
CA GLU A 88 -4.43 1.78 -18.51
C GLU A 88 -4.06 0.30 -18.71
N ILE A 89 -4.13 -0.48 -17.65
CA ILE A 89 -3.86 -1.92 -17.68
C ILE A 89 -5.17 -2.65 -17.41
N GLN A 90 -5.56 -3.53 -18.35
CA GLN A 90 -6.78 -4.32 -18.26
C GLN A 90 -6.47 -5.81 -18.21
N LEU A 91 -7.26 -6.53 -17.40
CA LEU A 91 -7.20 -7.98 -17.27
C LEU A 91 -8.33 -8.62 -18.08
N TYR A 92 -7.97 -9.63 -18.85
CA TYR A 92 -8.90 -10.44 -19.63
C TYR A 92 -8.80 -11.91 -19.25
N ARG A 93 -9.93 -12.62 -19.36
CA ARG A 93 -10.00 -14.09 -19.30
C ARG A 93 -10.61 -14.59 -20.61
N GLY A 94 -9.78 -15.11 -21.52
CA GLY A 94 -10.18 -15.31 -22.90
C GLY A 94 -10.60 -13.99 -23.54
N PRO A 95 -11.81 -13.88 -24.12
CA PRO A 95 -12.35 -12.63 -24.69
C PRO A 95 -12.98 -11.69 -23.66
N GLU A 96 -13.25 -12.17 -22.45
CA GLU A 96 -13.98 -11.42 -21.42
C GLU A 96 -13.06 -10.44 -20.69
N HIS A 97 -13.47 -9.18 -20.61
CA HIS A 97 -12.86 -8.18 -19.73
C HIS A 97 -13.25 -8.47 -18.27
N VAL A 98 -12.25 -8.64 -17.41
CA VAL A 98 -12.44 -9.03 -16.00
C VAL A 98 -12.31 -7.84 -15.06
N ALA A 99 -11.27 -7.02 -15.24
CA ALA A 99 -11.01 -5.89 -14.38
C ALA A 99 -10.02 -4.89 -14.99
N VAL A 100 -10.09 -3.64 -14.52
CA VAL A 100 -9.08 -2.62 -14.74
C VAL A 100 -8.14 -2.59 -13.54
N TYR A 101 -6.85 -2.52 -13.79
CA TYR A 101 -5.85 -2.35 -12.74
C TYR A 101 -5.75 -0.87 -12.34
N ALA A 102 -6.07 -0.57 -11.10
CA ALA A 102 -6.07 0.79 -10.55
C ALA A 102 -4.90 1.10 -9.59
N GLY A 103 -3.99 0.14 -9.41
CA GLY A 103 -2.83 0.27 -8.51
C GLY A 103 -1.66 1.09 -9.08
N PRO A 104 -0.57 1.24 -8.30
CA PRO A 104 0.67 1.82 -8.77
C PRO A 104 1.26 0.99 -9.92
N GLN A 105 1.73 1.67 -10.99
CA GLN A 105 2.23 0.99 -12.18
C GLN A 105 3.70 0.57 -12.02
N THR A 106 3.99 -0.17 -10.96
CA THR A 106 5.27 -0.80 -10.69
C THR A 106 5.20 -2.30 -10.95
N ALA A 107 6.31 -2.91 -11.31
CA ALA A 107 6.36 -4.34 -11.63
C ALA A 107 5.85 -5.21 -10.46
N ASP A 108 6.24 -4.91 -9.26
CA ASP A 108 5.84 -5.69 -8.08
C ASP A 108 4.33 -5.61 -7.83
N GLU A 109 3.71 -4.43 -7.97
CA GLU A 109 2.26 -4.27 -7.78
C GLU A 109 1.45 -4.94 -8.91
N ILE A 110 1.94 -4.84 -10.16
CA ILE A 110 1.32 -5.54 -11.31
C ILE A 110 1.42 -7.06 -11.12
N LEU A 111 2.55 -7.58 -10.64
CA LEU A 111 2.70 -9.00 -10.35
C LEU A 111 1.75 -9.47 -9.24
N ARG A 112 1.58 -8.68 -8.16
CA ARG A 112 0.59 -8.98 -7.13
C ARG A 112 -0.84 -9.02 -7.68
N PHE A 113 -1.19 -8.07 -8.54
CA PHE A 113 -2.49 -8.09 -9.22
C PHE A 113 -2.68 -9.36 -10.08
N ILE A 114 -1.65 -9.77 -10.83
CA ILE A 114 -1.67 -11.04 -11.57
C ILE A 114 -1.88 -12.22 -10.63
N ASP A 115 -1.21 -12.24 -9.48
CA ASP A 115 -1.34 -13.34 -8.52
C ASP A 115 -2.69 -13.36 -7.83
N ARG A 116 -3.30 -12.20 -7.54
CA ARG A 116 -4.71 -12.11 -7.12
C ARG A 116 -5.65 -12.64 -8.20
N ALA A 117 -5.42 -12.26 -9.46
CA ALA A 117 -6.20 -12.72 -10.61
C ALA A 117 -6.16 -14.24 -10.81
N LYS A 118 -5.00 -14.87 -10.58
CA LYS A 118 -4.87 -16.33 -10.62
C LYS A 118 -5.72 -17.04 -9.53
N ARG A 119 -5.86 -16.39 -8.37
CA ARG A 119 -6.68 -16.88 -7.26
C ARG A 119 -8.17 -16.52 -7.41
N SER A 120 -8.52 -15.61 -8.31
CA SER A 120 -9.88 -15.07 -8.48
C SER A 120 -10.89 -16.02 -9.14
N SER A 121 -10.53 -17.27 -9.39
CA SER A 121 -11.50 -18.29 -9.84
C SER A 121 -12.62 -18.52 -8.82
N GLN A 122 -12.35 -18.26 -7.56
CA GLN A 122 -13.32 -18.24 -6.46
C GLN A 122 -12.96 -17.10 -5.50
N ILE A 123 -13.89 -16.15 -5.29
CA ILE A 123 -13.74 -14.99 -4.40
C ILE A 123 -14.85 -15.01 -3.36
N PRO A 124 -14.51 -15.03 -2.07
CA PRO A 124 -13.19 -15.32 -1.49
C PRO A 124 -12.70 -16.74 -1.76
N ALA A 125 -11.38 -16.96 -1.73
CA ALA A 125 -10.79 -18.30 -1.89
C ALA A 125 -11.16 -19.18 -0.69
N ARG A 126 -11.54 -20.44 -0.93
CA ARG A 126 -11.69 -21.43 0.16
C ARG A 126 -10.30 -21.87 0.61
N VAL A 127 -10.02 -21.73 1.90
CA VAL A 127 -8.73 -22.03 2.51
C VAL A 127 -8.94 -23.12 3.58
N GLY A 128 -8.13 -24.18 3.52
CA GLY A 128 -8.13 -25.18 4.58
C GLY A 128 -7.58 -24.61 5.89
N PRO A 129 -8.01 -25.10 7.06
CA PRO A 129 -7.51 -24.62 8.36
C PRO A 129 -5.98 -24.67 8.49
N GLU A 130 -5.34 -25.72 7.94
CA GLU A 130 -3.88 -25.89 7.95
C GLU A 130 -3.15 -24.93 6.98
N GLU A 131 -3.84 -24.48 5.94
CA GLU A 131 -3.30 -23.56 4.94
C GLU A 131 -3.43 -22.09 5.36
N ALA A 132 -4.33 -21.78 6.29
CA ALA A 132 -4.65 -20.41 6.71
C ALA A 132 -3.39 -19.64 7.18
N GLU A 133 -2.49 -20.32 7.89
CA GLU A 133 -1.24 -19.74 8.36
C GLU A 133 -0.30 -19.31 7.21
N ARG A 134 -0.26 -20.08 6.12
CA ARG A 134 0.53 -19.72 4.93
C ARG A 134 -0.20 -18.70 4.05
N PHE A 135 -1.54 -18.81 4.01
CA PHE A 135 -2.36 -17.92 3.18
C PHE A 135 -2.28 -16.47 3.61
N LYS A 136 -2.10 -16.19 4.89
CA LYS A 136 -1.97 -14.80 5.40
C LYS A 136 -0.73 -14.05 4.91
N ASP A 137 0.25 -14.77 4.33
CA ASP A 137 1.51 -14.20 3.85
C ASP A 137 1.61 -14.11 2.32
N VAL A 138 0.55 -14.48 1.58
CA VAL A 138 0.58 -14.53 0.11
C VAL A 138 0.49 -13.15 -0.55
N ASP A 139 0.15 -12.09 0.22
CA ASP A 139 0.00 -10.73 -0.27
C ASP A 139 0.38 -9.71 0.82
N ASP A 140 0.42 -8.44 0.47
CA ASP A 140 0.72 -7.36 1.42
C ASP A 140 -0.44 -7.08 2.37
N PHE A 141 -1.68 -7.30 1.93
CA PHE A 141 -2.86 -7.27 2.76
C PHE A 141 -3.77 -8.46 2.45
N VAL A 142 -3.96 -9.30 3.45
CA VAL A 142 -4.75 -10.53 3.34
C VAL A 142 -5.81 -10.56 4.43
N CYS A 143 -7.06 -10.80 4.05
CA CYS A 143 -8.17 -11.01 4.96
C CYS A 143 -8.67 -12.44 4.91
N ILE A 144 -8.80 -13.07 6.06
CA ILE A 144 -9.37 -14.41 6.21
C ILE A 144 -10.59 -14.33 7.12
N ALA A 145 -11.73 -14.72 6.60
CA ALA A 145 -12.94 -14.91 7.40
C ALA A 145 -12.96 -16.32 7.98
N HIS A 146 -12.92 -16.43 9.30
CA HIS A 146 -13.14 -17.68 10.05
C HIS A 146 -14.60 -17.72 10.44
N LEU A 147 -15.41 -18.56 9.79
CA LEU A 147 -16.86 -18.51 9.89
C LEU A 147 -17.42 -19.88 10.30
N GLN A 148 -18.37 -19.85 11.22
CA GLN A 148 -19.22 -21.03 11.46
C GLN A 148 -20.14 -21.27 10.25
N PRO A 149 -20.55 -22.53 9.97
CA PRO A 149 -21.48 -22.81 8.90
C PRO A 149 -22.83 -22.10 9.01
N SER A 150 -23.26 -21.80 10.24
CA SER A 150 -24.50 -21.09 10.57
C SER A 150 -24.39 -19.57 10.43
N GLU A 151 -23.18 -19.02 10.33
CA GLU A 151 -22.94 -17.58 10.23
C GLU A 151 -23.17 -17.11 8.78
N THR A 152 -24.33 -16.56 8.50
CA THR A 152 -24.72 -16.11 7.16
C THR A 152 -24.47 -14.61 6.95
N SER A 153 -24.77 -13.78 7.93
CA SER A 153 -24.70 -12.34 7.80
C SER A 153 -23.28 -11.80 7.57
N LEU A 154 -22.34 -12.24 8.41
CA LEU A 154 -20.93 -11.86 8.24
C LEU A 154 -20.32 -12.48 6.98
N ARG A 155 -20.79 -13.69 6.58
CA ARG A 155 -20.35 -14.34 5.35
C ARG A 155 -20.75 -13.53 4.13
N GLU A 156 -22.02 -13.15 4.00
CA GLU A 156 -22.54 -12.35 2.89
C GLU A 156 -21.83 -11.00 2.81
N ALA A 157 -21.71 -10.27 3.94
CA ALA A 157 -21.00 -9.02 3.98
C ALA A 157 -19.52 -9.16 3.55
N PHE A 158 -18.83 -10.23 3.99
CA PHE A 158 -17.45 -10.49 3.61
C PHE A 158 -17.30 -10.86 2.13
N GLU A 159 -18.20 -11.68 1.58
CA GLU A 159 -18.19 -12.05 0.17
C GLU A 159 -18.40 -10.83 -0.74
N ASP A 160 -19.32 -9.92 -0.37
CA ASP A 160 -19.56 -8.70 -1.12
C ASP A 160 -18.36 -7.76 -1.10
N VAL A 161 -17.73 -7.59 0.06
CA VAL A 161 -16.49 -6.82 0.19
C VAL A 161 -15.35 -7.49 -0.60
N ALA A 162 -15.23 -8.81 -0.54
CA ALA A 162 -14.22 -9.54 -1.29
C ALA A 162 -14.41 -9.39 -2.80
N LYS A 163 -15.63 -9.51 -3.33
CA LYS A 163 -15.96 -9.28 -4.75
C LYS A 163 -15.62 -7.88 -5.21
N LYS A 164 -15.80 -6.87 -4.34
CA LYS A 164 -15.52 -5.46 -4.65
C LYS A 164 -14.04 -5.12 -4.66
N TYR A 165 -13.24 -5.73 -3.76
CA TYR A 165 -11.85 -5.33 -3.51
C TYR A 165 -10.79 -6.39 -3.86
N TRP A 166 -11.14 -7.49 -4.54
CA TRP A 166 -10.19 -8.55 -4.88
C TRP A 166 -9.02 -8.08 -5.76
N THR A 167 -9.20 -7.01 -6.54
CA THR A 167 -8.14 -6.42 -7.35
C THR A 167 -7.08 -5.72 -6.52
N GLU A 168 -7.45 -5.29 -5.30
CA GLU A 168 -6.56 -4.57 -4.39
C GLU A 168 -6.01 -5.48 -3.28
N TYR A 169 -6.78 -6.49 -2.82
CA TYR A 169 -6.46 -7.31 -1.67
C TYR A 169 -6.76 -8.79 -1.92
N THR A 170 -6.18 -9.65 -1.06
CA THR A 170 -6.43 -11.10 -1.11
C THR A 170 -7.39 -11.51 -0.01
N PHE A 171 -8.41 -12.31 -0.37
CA PHE A 171 -9.47 -12.75 0.53
C PHE A 171 -9.55 -14.27 0.59
N GLY A 172 -9.65 -14.81 1.79
CA GLY A 172 -9.86 -16.23 2.07
C GLY A 172 -11.02 -16.48 3.03
N VAL A 173 -11.63 -17.63 2.96
CA VAL A 173 -12.64 -18.10 3.92
C VAL A 173 -12.25 -19.47 4.44
N VAL A 174 -12.35 -19.63 5.75
CA VAL A 174 -12.12 -20.87 6.50
C VAL A 174 -13.40 -21.19 7.26
N ASP A 175 -13.97 -22.36 6.99
CA ASP A 175 -15.06 -22.88 7.82
C ASP A 175 -14.48 -23.40 9.14
N THR A 176 -14.99 -22.92 10.26
CA THR A 176 -14.50 -23.24 11.60
C THR A 176 -15.60 -23.72 12.54
N GLN A 177 -15.23 -24.55 13.52
CA GLN A 177 -16.09 -24.96 14.62
C GLN A 177 -15.89 -24.08 15.88
N ALA A 178 -14.99 -23.06 15.80
CA ALA A 178 -14.80 -22.15 16.91
C ALA A 178 -16.08 -21.37 17.23
N ALA A 179 -16.27 -21.00 18.50
CA ALA A 179 -17.50 -20.34 18.97
C ALA A 179 -17.72 -18.98 18.30
N ASP A 180 -16.65 -18.29 17.90
CA ASP A 180 -16.72 -16.91 17.41
C ASP A 180 -16.36 -16.85 15.93
N SER A 181 -17.30 -16.38 15.11
CA SER A 181 -17.05 -15.99 13.72
C SER A 181 -16.38 -14.62 13.67
N LYS A 182 -15.33 -14.48 12.84
CA LYS A 182 -14.57 -13.23 12.70
C LYS A 182 -13.83 -13.14 11.39
N VAL A 183 -13.59 -11.92 10.96
CA VAL A 183 -12.67 -11.59 9.88
C VAL A 183 -11.34 -11.13 10.49
N VAL A 184 -10.25 -11.73 10.06
CA VAL A 184 -8.88 -11.38 10.50
C VAL A 184 -8.11 -10.92 9.28
N CYS A 185 -7.65 -9.67 9.30
CA CYS A 185 -6.82 -9.13 8.23
C CYS A 185 -5.40 -8.89 8.73
N ARG A 186 -4.42 -9.32 7.96
CA ARG A 186 -3.00 -9.09 8.22
C ARG A 186 -2.42 -8.13 7.19
N LYS A 187 -1.70 -7.14 7.68
CA LYS A 187 -0.99 -6.14 6.89
C LYS A 187 0.52 -6.35 7.06
N ARG A 188 1.25 -6.48 5.94
CA ARG A 188 2.67 -6.84 5.95
C ARG A 188 3.58 -5.68 6.35
N ASP A 189 3.26 -4.45 5.94
CA ASP A 189 4.16 -3.29 6.08
C ASP A 189 4.50 -2.91 7.53
N ASP A 190 3.60 -3.19 8.47
CA ASP A 190 3.81 -2.98 9.91
C ASP A 190 3.55 -4.23 10.75
N ALA A 191 3.34 -5.38 10.10
CA ALA A 191 2.99 -6.66 10.71
C ALA A 191 1.73 -6.60 11.62
N SER A 192 0.85 -5.61 11.39
CA SER A 192 -0.38 -5.46 12.17
C SER A 192 -1.43 -6.49 11.78
N THR A 193 -2.25 -6.85 12.77
CA THR A 193 -3.42 -7.71 12.59
C THR A 193 -4.65 -6.96 13.07
N HIS A 194 -5.68 -6.94 12.23
CA HIS A 194 -6.96 -6.29 12.49
C HIS A 194 -8.05 -7.35 12.52
N THR A 195 -9.00 -7.22 13.44
CA THR A 195 -10.09 -8.20 13.60
C THR A 195 -11.43 -7.48 13.66
N SER A 196 -12.42 -8.01 12.95
CA SER A 196 -13.82 -7.59 13.03
C SER A 196 -14.73 -8.81 13.12
N SER A 197 -15.78 -8.72 13.94
CA SER A 197 -16.84 -9.73 14.06
C SER A 197 -18.21 -9.14 13.66
N SER A 198 -18.26 -7.87 13.25
CA SER A 198 -19.49 -7.22 12.82
C SER A 198 -19.64 -7.23 11.31
N PRO A 199 -20.78 -7.63 10.76
CA PRO A 199 -21.09 -7.42 9.35
C PRO A 199 -21.32 -5.93 9.03
N ASP A 200 -21.85 -5.17 10.01
CA ASP A 200 -22.11 -3.75 9.83
C ASP A 200 -20.85 -2.93 9.75
N GLY A 201 -20.71 -2.15 8.68
CA GLY A 201 -19.55 -1.29 8.47
C GLY A 201 -18.27 -2.04 8.09
N LEU A 202 -18.36 -3.33 7.72
CA LEU A 202 -17.19 -4.16 7.37
C LEU A 202 -16.36 -3.55 6.25
N GLU A 203 -16.99 -2.93 5.25
CA GLU A 203 -16.29 -2.25 4.16
C GLU A 203 -15.47 -1.05 4.65
N ALA A 204 -16.08 -0.18 5.45
CA ALA A 204 -15.38 1.00 6.00
C ALA A 204 -14.21 0.58 6.91
N TRP A 205 -14.42 -0.46 7.72
CA TRP A 205 -13.39 -1.05 8.54
C TRP A 205 -12.25 -1.64 7.70
N LEU A 206 -12.54 -2.35 6.60
CA LEU A 206 -11.55 -2.92 5.69
C LEU A 206 -10.67 -1.82 5.08
N ILE A 207 -11.29 -0.75 4.58
CA ILE A 207 -10.58 0.38 3.95
C ILE A 207 -9.59 1.01 4.95
N GLU A 208 -9.98 1.14 6.21
CA GLU A 208 -9.08 1.68 7.23
C GLU A 208 -8.00 0.69 7.64
N ALA A 209 -8.34 -0.58 7.82
CA ALA A 209 -7.40 -1.64 8.18
C ALA A 209 -6.35 -1.90 7.08
N SER A 210 -6.74 -1.75 5.81
CA SER A 210 -5.85 -1.98 4.66
C SER A 210 -4.89 -0.83 4.37
N ARG A 211 -5.07 0.34 4.98
CA ARG A 211 -4.28 1.53 4.68
C ARG A 211 -2.80 1.32 4.97
N PRO A 212 -1.90 1.42 3.98
CA PRO A 212 -0.46 1.29 4.21
C PRO A 212 0.07 2.40 5.12
N LEU A 213 1.21 2.16 5.77
CA LEU A 213 1.92 3.23 6.50
C LEU A 213 2.28 4.38 5.57
N ILE A 214 2.80 4.06 4.39
CA ILE A 214 3.09 5.02 3.33
C ILE A 214 2.58 4.44 2.02
N THR A 215 1.65 5.13 1.38
CA THR A 215 1.05 4.68 0.11
C THR A 215 1.93 5.09 -1.07
N ASP A 216 2.24 4.17 -2.00
CA ASP A 216 2.69 4.56 -3.34
C ASP A 216 1.46 4.98 -4.14
N LEU A 217 1.40 6.24 -4.57
CA LEU A 217 0.17 6.88 -4.99
C LEU A 217 -0.27 6.39 -6.37
N SER A 218 -1.50 5.92 -6.47
CA SER A 218 -2.25 5.75 -7.72
C SER A 218 -3.38 6.77 -7.81
N ARG A 219 -4.01 6.92 -8.96
CA ARG A 219 -5.16 7.83 -9.11
C ARG A 219 -6.31 7.45 -8.19
N ALA A 220 -6.65 6.17 -8.14
CA ALA A 220 -7.72 5.67 -7.28
C ALA A 220 -7.44 5.89 -5.79
N THR A 221 -6.20 5.61 -5.35
CA THR A 221 -5.83 5.85 -3.95
C THR A 221 -5.77 7.34 -3.63
N HIS A 222 -5.34 8.20 -4.57
CA HIS A 222 -5.31 9.65 -4.37
C HIS A 222 -6.70 10.22 -4.09
N GLU A 223 -7.69 9.87 -4.89
CA GLU A 223 -9.08 10.31 -4.67
C GLU A 223 -9.62 9.87 -3.31
N ARG A 224 -9.35 8.63 -2.91
CA ARG A 224 -9.76 8.08 -1.62
C ARG A 224 -9.12 8.83 -0.45
N LEU A 225 -7.82 9.14 -0.56
CA LEU A 225 -7.09 9.88 0.46
C LEU A 225 -7.50 11.35 0.55
N LEU A 226 -7.81 12.00 -0.60
CA LEU A 226 -8.35 13.36 -0.61
C LEU A 226 -9.71 13.43 0.08
N LYS A 227 -10.61 12.47 -0.16
CA LYS A 227 -11.93 12.39 0.52
C LYS A 227 -11.79 12.21 2.04
N ARG A 228 -10.70 11.62 2.52
CA ARG A 228 -10.42 11.50 3.96
C ARG A 228 -10.18 12.86 4.63
N GLY A 229 -9.66 13.85 3.89
CA GLY A 229 -9.45 15.22 4.37
C GLY A 229 -8.29 15.42 5.34
N TRP A 230 -7.43 14.42 5.54
CA TRP A 230 -6.28 14.51 6.42
C TRP A 230 -5.09 15.22 5.74
N PRO A 231 -4.19 15.88 6.52
CA PRO A 231 -2.96 16.40 5.95
C PRO A 231 -2.16 15.33 5.21
N MET A 232 -1.66 15.66 4.03
CA MET A 232 -0.90 14.73 3.19
C MET A 232 0.54 15.18 3.04
N VAL A 233 1.47 14.26 3.29
CA VAL A 233 2.90 14.41 3.02
C VAL A 233 3.20 13.75 1.68
N TYR A 234 3.49 14.55 0.67
CA TYR A 234 3.86 14.08 -0.67
C TYR A 234 5.38 14.04 -0.82
N ILE A 235 5.89 12.92 -1.32
CA ILE A 235 7.31 12.74 -1.63
C ILE A 235 7.43 12.21 -3.05
N PHE A 236 7.98 13.03 -3.95
CA PHE A 236 8.09 12.74 -5.37
C PHE A 236 9.45 12.14 -5.71
N HIS A 237 9.44 11.05 -6.47
CA HIS A 237 10.63 10.50 -7.11
C HIS A 237 10.26 9.61 -8.30
N PRO A 238 10.93 9.72 -9.48
CA PRO A 238 10.57 8.93 -10.65
C PRO A 238 10.93 7.44 -10.53
N SER A 239 11.99 7.09 -9.78
CA SER A 239 12.41 5.70 -9.62
C SER A 239 11.55 4.96 -8.59
N ALA A 240 10.93 3.85 -8.99
CA ALA A 240 10.15 2.97 -8.11
C ALA A 240 11.01 2.39 -6.97
N ALA A 241 12.27 1.99 -7.27
CA ALA A 241 13.20 1.47 -6.26
C ALA A 241 13.53 2.54 -5.19
N THR A 242 13.75 3.80 -5.59
CA THR A 242 14.00 4.88 -4.65
C THR A 242 12.75 5.18 -3.82
N ARG A 243 11.55 5.19 -4.41
CA ARG A 243 10.30 5.35 -3.66
C ARG A 243 10.12 4.23 -2.63
N ALA A 244 10.43 2.98 -2.98
CA ALA A 244 10.41 1.86 -2.05
C ALA A 244 11.40 2.04 -0.89
N SER A 245 12.63 2.49 -1.18
CA SER A 245 13.64 2.80 -0.16
C SER A 245 13.19 3.92 0.78
N ILE A 246 12.60 5.00 0.25
CA ILE A 246 12.04 6.10 1.05
C ILE A 246 10.92 5.59 1.98
N ARG A 247 10.00 4.74 1.47
CA ARG A 247 8.94 4.15 2.30
C ARG A 247 9.51 3.31 3.44
N ALA A 248 10.51 2.48 3.17
CA ALA A 248 11.18 1.70 4.20
C ALA A 248 11.86 2.59 5.25
N GLN A 249 12.59 3.62 4.82
CA GLN A 249 13.29 4.55 5.70
C GLN A 249 12.33 5.36 6.58
N LEU A 250 11.19 5.78 6.06
CA LEU A 250 10.21 6.61 6.76
C LEU A 250 9.15 5.81 7.52
N SER A 251 9.21 4.49 7.54
CA SER A 251 8.20 3.62 8.17
C SER A 251 7.93 3.98 9.63
N SER A 252 8.97 4.26 10.42
CA SER A 252 8.83 4.66 11.84
C SER A 252 8.13 6.00 12.01
N PHE A 253 8.46 6.99 11.16
CA PHE A 253 7.77 8.28 11.13
C PHE A 253 6.29 8.09 10.77
N ALA A 254 6.00 7.38 9.69
CA ALA A 254 4.64 7.15 9.24
C ALA A 254 3.80 6.39 10.29
N LYS A 255 4.41 5.41 10.98
CA LYS A 255 3.75 4.68 12.08
C LYS A 255 3.41 5.61 13.24
N SER A 256 4.31 6.51 13.64
CA SER A 256 4.06 7.46 14.73
C SER A 256 2.98 8.49 14.38
N GLN A 257 2.82 8.82 13.10
CA GLN A 257 1.86 9.82 12.60
C GLN A 257 0.61 9.20 11.96
N TYR A 258 0.46 7.89 12.02
CA TYR A 258 -0.58 7.14 11.30
C TYR A 258 -2.02 7.62 11.55
N ALA A 259 -2.29 8.12 12.76
CA ALA A 259 -3.61 8.62 13.17
C ALA A 259 -3.82 10.13 12.93
N SER A 260 -2.84 10.84 12.37
CA SER A 260 -2.88 12.31 12.25
C SER A 260 -2.62 12.83 10.84
N LEU A 261 -1.86 12.10 10.02
CA LEU A 261 -1.56 12.49 8.65
C LEU A 261 -1.41 11.27 7.73
N THR A 262 -1.36 11.53 6.44
CA THR A 262 -1.17 10.49 5.41
C THR A 262 0.14 10.77 4.67
N SER A 263 1.06 9.82 4.66
CA SER A 263 2.30 9.91 3.89
C SER A 263 2.16 9.14 2.57
N VAL A 264 2.60 9.77 1.47
CA VAL A 264 2.56 9.15 0.15
C VAL A 264 3.87 9.36 -0.60
N THR A 265 4.31 8.34 -1.35
CA THR A 265 5.31 8.47 -2.40
C THR A 265 4.62 8.60 -3.74
N VAL A 266 5.17 9.40 -4.64
CA VAL A 266 4.51 9.76 -5.91
C VAL A 266 5.48 9.63 -7.06
N ASP A 267 5.05 8.93 -8.11
CA ASP A 267 5.73 8.98 -9.39
C ASP A 267 5.25 10.20 -10.19
N PRO A 268 6.12 11.19 -10.46
CA PRO A 268 5.73 12.39 -11.18
C PRO A 268 5.31 12.13 -12.61
N ALA A 269 5.69 10.98 -13.21
CA ALA A 269 5.25 10.62 -14.56
C ALA A 269 3.73 10.38 -14.63
N TYR A 270 3.12 9.86 -13.56
CA TYR A 270 1.67 9.64 -13.47
C TYR A 270 0.90 10.82 -12.93
N PHE A 271 1.60 11.80 -12.33
CA PHE A 271 1.04 13.00 -11.74
C PHE A 271 1.83 14.24 -12.17
N PRO A 272 1.92 14.55 -13.48
CA PRO A 272 2.83 15.58 -14.00
C PRO A 272 2.53 16.97 -13.45
N ASP A 273 1.27 17.30 -13.21
CA ASP A 273 0.84 18.62 -12.73
C ASP A 273 0.91 18.77 -11.20
N LEU A 274 0.98 17.64 -10.47
CA LEU A 274 0.86 17.65 -9.01
C LEU A 274 2.04 18.35 -8.31
N PRO A 275 3.31 18.18 -8.74
CA PRO A 275 4.41 18.93 -8.15
C PRO A 275 4.20 20.45 -8.25
N GLY A 276 3.82 20.95 -9.44
CA GLY A 276 3.55 22.39 -9.66
C GLY A 276 2.40 22.91 -8.79
N LYS A 277 1.30 22.15 -8.63
CA LYS A 277 0.18 22.48 -7.74
C LYS A 277 0.58 22.55 -6.26
N LEU A 278 1.67 21.89 -5.89
CA LEU A 278 2.25 21.91 -4.54
C LEU A 278 3.45 22.87 -4.44
N GLY A 279 3.65 23.73 -5.44
CA GLY A 279 4.72 24.73 -5.45
C GLY A 279 6.12 24.14 -5.64
N LEU A 280 6.23 22.91 -6.10
CA LEU A 280 7.50 22.23 -6.35
C LEU A 280 7.89 22.37 -7.83
N ASP A 281 9.20 22.51 -8.08
CA ASP A 281 9.79 22.48 -9.41
C ASP A 281 10.94 21.47 -9.47
N PRO A 282 10.60 20.16 -9.58
CA PRO A 282 11.63 19.11 -9.57
C PRO A 282 12.57 19.16 -10.79
N ALA A 283 12.16 19.79 -11.88
CA ALA A 283 13.03 19.99 -13.05
C ALA A 283 14.22 20.90 -12.72
N ARG A 284 13.97 21.95 -11.92
CA ARG A 284 14.99 22.87 -11.42
C ARG A 284 15.67 22.36 -10.16
N ASP A 285 14.89 21.79 -9.25
CA ASP A 285 15.29 21.56 -7.87
C ASP A 285 15.76 20.14 -7.60
N GLY A 286 15.51 19.22 -8.54
CA GLY A 286 15.88 17.81 -8.42
C GLY A 286 14.90 16.96 -7.59
N TYR A 287 15.20 15.67 -7.51
CA TYR A 287 14.51 14.70 -6.68
C TYR A 287 15.41 14.14 -5.57
N PRO A 288 14.85 13.67 -4.43
CA PRO A 288 13.43 13.70 -4.07
C PRO A 288 12.93 15.11 -3.76
N ALA A 289 11.67 15.40 -4.10
CA ALA A 289 11.01 16.65 -3.78
C ALA A 289 9.78 16.38 -2.90
N GLY A 290 9.46 17.26 -1.96
CA GLY A 290 8.35 17.02 -1.05
C GLY A 290 7.58 18.25 -0.61
N ALA A 291 6.33 18.03 -0.22
CA ALA A 291 5.46 19.05 0.36
C ALA A 291 4.43 18.41 1.31
N VAL A 292 3.94 19.23 2.24
CA VAL A 292 2.74 18.91 3.02
C VAL A 292 1.59 19.76 2.52
N HIS A 293 0.46 19.12 2.25
CA HIS A 293 -0.79 19.75 1.92
C HIS A 293 -1.79 19.56 3.06
N GLN A 294 -2.17 20.61 3.73
CA GLN A 294 -3.22 20.63 4.74
C GLN A 294 -4.58 20.73 4.04
N LEU A 295 -5.25 19.60 3.81
CA LEU A 295 -6.51 19.56 3.07
C LEU A 295 -7.64 20.35 3.73
N SER A 296 -7.61 20.52 5.05
CA SER A 296 -8.63 21.26 5.80
C SER A 296 -8.69 22.75 5.52
N ASN A 297 -7.56 23.34 5.11
CA ASN A 297 -7.46 24.79 4.84
C ASN A 297 -6.74 25.11 3.52
N GLY A 298 -6.39 24.08 2.73
CA GLY A 298 -5.71 24.22 1.44
C GLY A 298 -4.27 24.72 1.49
N ARG A 299 -3.68 24.88 2.68
CA ARG A 299 -2.31 25.36 2.82
C ARG A 299 -1.29 24.31 2.40
N VAL A 300 -0.29 24.77 1.64
CA VAL A 300 0.82 23.92 1.17
C VAL A 300 2.12 24.42 1.76
N TYR A 301 2.94 23.49 2.27
CA TYR A 301 4.26 23.77 2.81
C TYR A 301 5.29 22.94 2.04
N ARG A 302 6.26 23.60 1.41
CA ARG A 302 7.32 22.93 0.64
C ARG A 302 8.40 22.41 1.57
N TYR A 303 8.80 21.17 1.39
CA TYR A 303 9.92 20.60 2.12
C TYR A 303 11.24 21.20 1.61
N PRO A 304 12.17 21.60 2.50
CA PRO A 304 13.45 22.17 2.10
C PRO A 304 14.31 21.20 1.31
N LYS A 305 14.97 21.66 0.25
CA LYS A 305 15.82 20.86 -0.64
C LYS A 305 17.11 20.37 0.01
N ASP A 306 17.62 21.10 0.96
CA ASP A 306 18.86 20.88 1.71
C ASP A 306 18.69 19.87 2.84
N ARG A 307 17.47 19.39 3.07
CA ARG A 307 17.17 18.36 4.08
C ARG A 307 16.89 17.01 3.44
N GLY A 308 17.43 15.95 4.04
CA GLY A 308 17.14 14.58 3.64
C GLY A 308 15.75 14.12 4.10
N PHE A 309 15.18 13.13 3.42
CA PHE A 309 13.93 12.49 3.86
C PHE A 309 14.22 11.43 4.91
N THR A 310 14.64 11.86 6.10
CA THR A 310 14.78 10.98 7.26
C THR A 310 13.66 11.21 8.28
N PRO A 311 13.33 10.23 9.14
CA PRO A 311 12.31 10.39 10.17
C PRO A 311 12.53 11.63 11.04
N LYS A 312 13.78 11.86 11.46
CA LYS A 312 14.16 12.98 12.32
C LYS A 312 13.97 14.33 11.64
N GLU A 313 14.42 14.46 10.39
CA GLU A 313 14.35 15.73 9.65
C GLU A 313 12.91 16.06 9.25
N LEU A 314 12.14 15.05 8.80
CA LEU A 314 10.74 15.25 8.43
C LEU A 314 9.89 15.61 9.67
N GLN A 315 10.14 14.96 10.81
CA GLN A 315 9.47 15.29 12.08
C GLN A 315 9.83 16.69 12.56
N GLY A 316 11.11 17.06 12.52
CA GLY A 316 11.58 18.39 12.92
C GLY A 316 10.98 19.50 12.05
N TRP A 317 10.98 19.29 10.73
CA TRP A 317 10.34 20.24 9.81
C TRP A 317 8.82 20.31 10.00
N GLY A 318 8.15 19.18 10.21
CA GLY A 318 6.72 19.14 10.53
C GLY A 318 6.39 19.94 11.79
N LEU A 319 7.24 19.88 12.81
CA LEU A 319 7.12 20.69 14.02
C LEU A 319 7.28 22.19 13.72
N ASP A 320 8.24 22.58 12.85
CA ASP A 320 8.43 23.97 12.42
C ASP A 320 7.19 24.50 11.67
N VAL A 321 6.58 23.67 10.81
CA VAL A 321 5.30 23.98 10.14
C VAL A 321 4.19 24.19 11.18
N TRP A 322 4.04 23.25 12.13
CA TRP A 322 3.00 23.32 13.16
C TRP A 322 3.15 24.56 14.06
N GLN A 323 4.38 24.94 14.35
CA GLN A 323 4.69 26.13 15.18
C GLN A 323 4.62 27.45 14.40
N GLY A 324 4.27 27.41 13.10
CA GLY A 324 4.19 28.60 12.25
C GLY A 324 5.54 29.20 11.86
N ARG A 325 6.65 28.47 12.04
CA ARG A 325 7.99 28.92 11.64
C ARG A 325 8.21 28.84 10.13
N VAL A 326 7.46 27.97 9.45
CA VAL A 326 7.46 27.83 8.01
C VAL A 326 6.21 28.49 7.45
N LYS A 327 6.38 29.42 6.51
CA LYS A 327 5.26 30.06 5.82
C LYS A 327 4.66 29.12 4.78
N PRO A 328 3.33 29.11 4.61
CA PRO A 328 2.71 28.38 3.51
C PRO A 328 3.17 28.97 2.17
N TRP A 329 3.28 28.09 1.20
CA TRP A 329 3.53 28.52 -0.18
C TRP A 329 2.25 29.11 -0.78
N THR A 330 2.40 30.23 -1.48
CA THR A 330 1.31 30.89 -2.20
C THR A 330 1.60 30.82 -3.69
N PRO A 331 0.62 30.40 -4.53
CA PRO A 331 0.79 30.41 -5.98
C PRO A 331 1.14 31.82 -6.49
N PRO A 332 2.00 31.93 -7.53
CA PRO A 332 2.30 33.21 -8.14
C PRO A 332 1.03 33.93 -8.59
N GLY A 333 0.90 35.23 -8.22
CA GLY A 333 -0.25 36.07 -8.56
C GLY A 333 -1.44 35.96 -7.60
N GLN A 334 -1.37 35.15 -6.53
CA GLN A 334 -2.34 35.21 -5.45
C GLN A 334 -1.80 35.99 -4.27
N GLU A 335 -2.66 36.78 -3.61
CA GLU A 335 -2.28 37.44 -2.35
C GLU A 335 -2.00 36.38 -1.28
N GLU A 336 -0.99 36.63 -0.44
CA GLU A 336 -0.75 35.77 0.75
C GLU A 336 -2.07 35.70 1.55
N PRO A 337 -2.50 34.48 1.96
CA PRO A 337 -3.68 34.35 2.81
C PRO A 337 -3.48 35.23 4.03
N LYS A 338 -4.37 36.23 4.22
CA LYS A 338 -4.34 37.08 5.42
C LYS A 338 -4.25 36.12 6.61
N GLU A 339 -3.23 36.31 7.45
CA GLU A 339 -3.13 35.59 8.70
C GLU A 339 -4.44 35.86 9.46
N GLU A 340 -5.41 34.94 9.37
CA GLU A 340 -6.38 34.82 10.44
C GLU A 340 -5.52 34.52 11.66
N LYS A 341 -5.35 35.54 12.50
CA LYS A 341 -4.76 35.37 13.83
C LYS A 341 -5.51 34.20 14.43
N ALA A 342 -4.90 33.01 14.37
CA ALA A 342 -5.37 31.84 15.10
C ALA A 342 -5.55 32.37 16.49
N GLY A 343 -6.82 32.49 16.92
CA GLY A 343 -7.18 33.18 18.15
C GLY A 343 -6.26 32.68 19.23
N GLY A 344 -5.43 33.57 19.75
CA GLY A 344 -4.22 33.32 20.53
C GLY A 344 -4.38 32.22 21.57
N ALA A 345 -4.03 31.02 21.20
CA ALA A 345 -3.57 30.04 22.16
C ALA A 345 -2.07 30.30 22.35
N ASN A 346 -1.75 31.23 23.20
CA ASN A 346 -0.43 31.34 23.80
C ASN A 346 -0.15 30.02 24.55
N VAL A 347 0.39 29.04 23.85
CA VAL A 347 0.96 27.84 24.49
C VAL A 347 2.30 28.28 25.06
N ARG A 348 2.27 28.77 26.29
CA ARG A 348 3.47 28.96 27.11
C ARG A 348 3.91 27.56 27.52
N ILE A 349 4.95 27.03 26.90
CA ILE A 349 5.64 25.85 27.39
C ILE A 349 6.37 26.27 28.66
N VAL A 350 5.72 26.09 29.80
CA VAL A 350 6.37 26.12 31.10
C VAL A 350 6.72 24.67 31.40
N GLY A 351 7.99 24.43 31.65
CA GLY A 351 8.53 23.08 31.91
C GLY A 351 7.75 22.33 32.95
N SER A 352 7.65 21.04 32.73
CA SER A 352 7.17 19.94 33.56
C SER A 352 5.89 20.21 34.39
N SER A 353 4.88 19.44 34.01
CA SER A 353 3.76 18.98 34.87
C SER A 353 2.39 19.61 34.79
N ASN A 354 1.95 20.37 33.83
CA ASN A 354 0.50 20.59 33.67
C ASN A 354 0.15 21.22 32.28
N LEU A 355 0.03 20.41 31.25
CA LEU A 355 -0.48 20.85 29.96
C LEU A 355 -1.99 20.50 29.88
N LYS A 356 -2.85 21.49 30.11
CA LYS A 356 -4.25 21.45 29.67
C LYS A 356 -4.30 21.91 28.21
N VAL A 357 -4.40 20.99 27.26
CA VAL A 357 -4.64 21.32 25.86
C VAL A 357 -6.14 21.50 25.64
N LYS A 358 -6.59 22.75 25.42
CA LYS A 358 -7.96 23.03 24.97
C LYS A 358 -8.07 22.69 23.48
N ASN A 359 -9.18 22.05 23.12
CA ASN A 359 -9.55 21.56 21.80
C ASN A 359 -9.08 22.41 20.62
N ILE A 360 -8.24 21.83 19.78
CA ILE A 360 -8.01 22.27 18.40
C ILE A 360 -8.97 21.43 17.55
N PRO A 361 -9.79 22.02 16.66
CA PRO A 361 -10.66 21.22 15.78
C PRO A 361 -9.81 20.25 14.98
N GLY A 362 -10.04 18.94 15.18
CA GLY A 362 -9.34 17.85 14.49
C GLY A 362 -8.22 17.16 15.26
N LEU A 363 -7.82 17.62 16.46
CA LEU A 363 -6.75 16.98 17.24
C LEU A 363 -7.20 16.76 18.69
N LYS A 364 -7.47 15.50 19.06
CA LYS A 364 -7.68 15.11 20.47
C LYS A 364 -6.38 14.54 21.05
N ILE A 365 -5.63 15.36 21.77
CA ILE A 365 -4.51 14.88 22.57
C ILE A 365 -4.97 14.77 24.03
N LYS A 366 -5.03 13.55 24.57
CA LYS A 366 -5.30 13.29 25.98
C LYS A 366 -3.97 13.06 26.69
N ILE A 367 -3.50 14.05 27.44
CA ILE A 367 -2.32 13.89 28.28
C ILE A 367 -2.82 13.65 29.69
N GLY A 368 -2.54 12.47 30.25
CA GLY A 368 -2.93 12.11 31.61
C GLY A 368 -2.15 12.92 32.63
N GLY A 369 -2.85 13.73 33.40
CA GLY A 369 -2.35 14.36 34.63
C GLY A 369 -3.03 13.70 35.85
N ARG A 370 -2.25 13.29 36.83
CA ARG A 370 -2.77 12.93 38.18
C ARG A 370 -3.31 14.18 38.82
N GLU A 371 -4.58 14.18 39.20
CA GLU A 371 -5.11 15.09 40.17
C GLU A 371 -4.40 14.85 41.53
N ARG A 372 -3.79 15.89 42.08
CA ARG A 372 -3.47 15.95 43.48
C ARG A 372 -4.63 16.68 44.15
N ASP A 373 -5.36 15.95 44.97
CA ASP A 373 -6.24 16.54 45.97
C ASP A 373 -5.35 17.35 46.93
N GLU A 374 -5.56 18.65 46.97
CA GLU A 374 -5.06 19.50 48.05
C GLU A 374 -6.16 19.63 49.08
N LEU A 375 -5.81 19.23 50.30
CA LEU A 375 -6.51 19.50 51.54
C LEU A 375 -6.51 20.99 51.88
#